data_fa45dac385071c671b8e3e0f3585706f
#
_entry.id   fa45dac385071c671b8e3e0f3585706f
#
_cell.length_a   1.000
_cell.length_b   1.000
_cell.length_c   1.000
_cell.angle_alpha   90.00
_cell.angle_beta   90.00
_cell.angle_gamma   90.00
#
_symmetry.space_group_name_H-M   'P 1'
#
loop_
_entity.id
_entity.type
_entity.pdbx_description
1 polymer ?
#
loop_
_entity_poly.entity_id
_entity_poly.type
_entity_poly.pdbx_seq_one_letter_code
_entity_poly.pdbx_strand_id
1 'polypeptide(L)'
;MSLDFTDDVIDAVVAHMNGDHADDQLAIVRAHGRPRAASATLVTIGADGLAFDVQEAHGAEAVTERVLVPWPMPIEQRADIRRAVVMLMPRG
;
A
#
# COMPACT_ATOMS: atom_id res chain seq x y z
N MET A 1 -12.84 -12.22 6.74
CA MET A 1 -12.68 -12.91 5.45
C MET A 1 -11.20 -13.04 5.13
N SER A 2 -10.74 -14.23 4.88
CA SER A 2 -9.32 -14.42 4.56
C SER A 2 -9.04 -14.14 3.09
N LEU A 3 -7.84 -13.63 2.82
CA LEU A 3 -7.39 -13.37 1.47
C LEU A 3 -6.81 -14.67 0.88
N ASP A 4 -7.50 -15.25 -0.09
CA ASP A 4 -7.16 -16.56 -0.64
C ASP A 4 -6.21 -16.49 -1.85
N PHE A 5 -5.21 -15.62 -1.77
CA PHE A 5 -4.19 -15.54 -2.82
C PHE A 5 -2.96 -16.33 -2.40
N THR A 6 -2.35 -17.02 -3.36
CA THR A 6 -1.09 -17.72 -3.11
C THR A 6 0.04 -16.70 -2.90
N ASP A 7 1.13 -17.15 -2.28
CA ASP A 7 2.31 -16.30 -2.08
C ASP A 7 2.86 -15.78 -3.40
N ASP A 8 2.83 -16.60 -4.44
CA ASP A 8 3.29 -16.20 -5.79
C ASP A 8 2.48 -15.02 -6.33
N VAL A 9 1.15 -15.03 -6.14
CA VAL A 9 0.28 -13.95 -6.57
C VAL A 9 0.57 -12.69 -5.76
N ILE A 10 0.70 -12.83 -4.44
CA ILE A 10 1.03 -11.71 -3.56
C ILE A 10 2.36 -11.09 -3.96
N ASP A 11 3.39 -11.90 -4.18
CA ASP A 11 4.72 -11.41 -4.59
C ASP A 11 4.66 -10.68 -5.92
N ALA A 12 3.88 -11.19 -6.89
CA ALA A 12 3.74 -10.56 -8.19
C ALA A 12 3.02 -9.20 -8.09
N VAL A 13 1.99 -9.11 -7.26
CA VAL A 13 1.26 -7.85 -7.04
C VAL A 13 2.17 -6.84 -6.35
N VAL A 14 2.91 -7.26 -5.32
CA VAL A 14 3.83 -6.40 -4.59
C VAL A 14 4.92 -5.86 -5.52
N ALA A 15 5.51 -6.72 -6.35
CA ALA A 15 6.55 -6.31 -7.30
C ALA A 15 6.01 -5.32 -8.33
N HIS A 16 4.83 -5.56 -8.87
CA HIS A 16 4.18 -4.67 -9.84
C HIS A 16 3.88 -3.31 -9.23
N MET A 17 3.30 -3.29 -8.02
CA MET A 17 2.96 -2.05 -7.33
C MET A 17 4.21 -1.21 -7.05
N ASN A 18 5.26 -1.83 -6.53
CA ASN A 18 6.50 -1.10 -6.23
C ASN A 18 7.22 -0.62 -7.49
N GLY A 19 7.12 -1.36 -8.58
CA GLY A 19 7.77 -1.01 -9.83
C GLY A 19 7.04 0.08 -10.61
N ASP A 20 5.72 0.00 -10.70
CA ASP A 20 4.93 0.85 -11.60
C ASP A 20 4.06 1.88 -10.88
N HIS A 21 3.81 1.70 -9.58
CA HIS A 21 2.86 2.52 -8.82
C HIS A 21 3.45 3.10 -7.53
N ALA A 22 4.77 3.28 -7.48
CA ALA A 22 5.43 3.82 -6.29
C ALA A 22 4.90 5.21 -5.90
N ASP A 23 4.67 6.08 -6.89
CA ASP A 23 4.14 7.43 -6.65
C ASP A 23 2.69 7.37 -6.15
N ASP A 24 1.90 6.44 -6.67
CA ASP A 24 0.53 6.24 -6.23
C ASP A 24 0.50 5.74 -4.78
N GLN A 25 1.41 4.83 -4.42
CA GLN A 25 1.54 4.34 -3.04
C GLN A 25 1.87 5.47 -2.07
N LEU A 26 2.77 6.36 -2.47
CA LEU A 26 3.11 7.52 -1.65
C LEU A 26 1.90 8.42 -1.43
N ALA A 27 1.13 8.68 -2.48
CA ALA A 27 -0.09 9.47 -2.38
C ALA A 27 -1.11 8.81 -1.43
N ILE A 28 -1.25 7.49 -1.49
CA ILE A 28 -2.15 6.74 -0.63
C ILE A 28 -1.76 6.89 0.85
N VAL A 29 -0.49 6.67 1.20
CA VAL A 29 -0.07 6.75 2.61
C VAL A 29 -0.16 8.18 3.14
N ARG A 30 0.11 9.17 2.30
CA ARG A 30 -0.04 10.58 2.69
C ARG A 30 -1.49 10.92 3.01
N ALA A 31 -2.43 10.38 2.24
CA ALA A 31 -3.86 10.60 2.46
C ALA A 31 -4.40 9.81 3.66
N HIS A 32 -3.70 8.77 4.10
CA HIS A 32 -4.17 7.86 5.15
C HIS A 32 -3.34 7.96 6.44
N GLY A 33 -2.95 9.15 6.80
CA GLY A 33 -2.36 9.43 8.10
C GLY A 33 -0.86 9.66 8.12
N ARG A 34 -0.21 9.70 6.96
CA ARG A 34 1.24 9.96 6.88
C ARG A 34 1.54 11.09 5.89
N PRO A 35 1.08 12.33 6.18
CA PRO A 35 1.23 13.45 5.22
C PRO A 35 2.69 13.85 4.96
N ARG A 36 3.61 13.46 5.83
CA ARG A 36 5.04 13.77 5.69
C ARG A 36 5.86 12.63 5.09
N ALA A 37 5.19 11.58 4.62
CA ALA A 37 5.90 10.44 4.04
C ALA A 37 6.78 10.88 2.86
N ALA A 38 8.02 10.43 2.85
CA ALA A 38 8.97 10.65 1.75
C ALA A 38 8.92 9.50 0.76
N SER A 39 8.63 8.28 1.22
CA SER A 39 8.48 7.12 0.35
C SER A 39 7.55 6.10 0.99
N ALA A 40 6.96 5.25 0.17
CA ALA A 40 6.12 4.16 0.61
C ALA A 40 6.41 2.93 -0.25
N THR A 41 6.82 1.84 0.41
CA THR A 41 7.11 0.57 -0.24
C THR A 41 6.10 -0.46 0.23
N LEU A 42 5.39 -1.09 -0.69
CA LEU A 42 4.46 -2.17 -0.34
C LEU A 42 5.26 -3.40 0.06
N VAL A 43 4.98 -3.93 1.24
CA VAL A 43 5.67 -5.10 1.80
C VAL A 43 4.86 -6.36 1.52
N THR A 44 3.56 -6.31 1.82
CA THR A 44 2.66 -7.43 1.59
C THR A 44 1.22 -6.94 1.56
N ILE A 45 0.34 -7.80 1.12
CA ILE A 45 -1.11 -7.60 1.22
C ILE A 45 -1.69 -8.75 2.03
N GLY A 46 -2.69 -8.45 2.84
CA GLY A 46 -3.33 -9.43 3.69
C GLY A 46 -4.84 -9.21 3.74
N ALA A 47 -5.51 -9.99 4.60
CA ALA A 47 -6.97 -9.90 4.75
C ALA A 47 -7.42 -8.52 5.22
N ASP A 48 -6.58 -7.84 6.01
CA ASP A 48 -6.91 -6.56 6.61
C ASP A 48 -6.59 -5.34 5.73
N GLY A 49 -5.68 -5.47 4.78
CA GLY A 49 -5.30 -4.36 3.94
C GLY A 49 -3.91 -4.49 3.33
N LEU A 50 -3.35 -3.33 3.01
CA LEU A 50 -2.01 -3.23 2.42
C LEU A 50 -1.03 -2.78 3.50
N ALA A 51 0.08 -3.50 3.64
CA ALA A 51 1.13 -3.15 4.59
C ALA A 51 2.28 -2.47 3.85
N PHE A 52 2.56 -1.22 4.22
CA PHE A 52 3.63 -0.42 3.64
C PHE A 52 4.73 -0.16 4.66
N ASP A 53 5.97 -0.09 4.19
CA ASP A 53 7.05 0.54 4.93
C ASP A 53 7.13 1.98 4.45
N VAL A 54 6.90 2.91 5.37
CA VAL A 54 6.84 4.34 5.09
C VAL A 54 8.06 5.01 5.70
N GLN A 55 8.79 5.75 4.88
CA GLN A 55 9.92 6.53 5.37
C GLN A 55 9.53 7.99 5.52
N GLU A 56 9.86 8.56 6.67
CA GLU A 56 9.69 9.98 6.94
C GLU A 56 11.03 10.56 7.36
N ALA A 57 11.32 11.77 6.88
CA ALA A 57 12.53 12.48 7.29
C ALA A 57 12.24 13.30 8.56
N HIS A 58 13.07 13.11 9.59
CA HIS A 58 13.00 13.88 10.83
C HIS A 58 14.34 14.57 11.04
N GLY A 59 14.48 15.75 10.45
CA GLY A 59 15.76 16.45 10.45
C GLY A 59 16.78 15.70 9.60
N ALA A 60 17.91 15.33 10.20
CA ALA A 60 18.97 14.58 9.51
C ALA A 60 18.75 13.07 9.51
N GLU A 61 17.71 12.59 10.20
CA GLU A 61 17.43 11.17 10.33
C GLU A 61 16.22 10.76 9.52
N ALA A 62 16.26 9.55 8.94
CA ALA A 62 15.10 8.93 8.31
C ALA A 62 14.56 7.85 9.24
N VAL A 63 13.25 7.86 9.46
CA VAL A 63 12.55 6.87 10.27
C VAL A 63 11.67 6.04 9.36
N THR A 64 11.73 4.71 9.50
CA THR A 64 10.87 3.79 8.76
C THR A 64 9.82 3.21 9.70
N GLU A 65 8.56 3.27 9.29
CA GLU A 65 7.43 2.80 10.07
C GLU A 65 6.55 1.90 9.23
N ARG A 66 6.07 0.79 9.83
CA ARG A 66 5.11 -0.09 9.17
C ARG A 66 3.71 0.51 9.32
N VAL A 67 3.05 0.72 8.20
CA VAL A 67 1.70 1.30 8.15
C VAL A 67 0.75 0.36 7.43
N LEU A 68 -0.37 0.04 8.06
CA LEU A 68 -1.43 -0.74 7.45
C LEU A 68 -2.51 0.21 6.92
N VAL A 69 -2.82 0.09 5.63
CA VAL A 69 -3.95 0.80 5.01
C VAL A 69 -5.06 -0.21 4.79
N PRO A 70 -6.18 -0.08 5.51
CA PRO A 70 -7.28 -1.05 5.38
C PRO A 70 -7.90 -1.05 3.99
N TRP A 71 -8.42 -2.20 3.57
CA TRP A 71 -9.14 -2.31 2.31
C TRP A 71 -10.42 -1.45 2.36
N PRO A 72 -10.68 -0.63 1.33
CA PRO A 72 -11.91 0.16 1.28
C PRO A 72 -13.12 -0.63 0.80
N MET A 73 -12.91 -1.88 0.36
CA MET A 73 -13.94 -2.78 -0.16
C MET A 73 -13.50 -4.22 0.06
N PRO A 74 -14.43 -5.20 0.02
CA PRO A 74 -14.05 -6.61 0.08
C PRO A 74 -13.18 -7.02 -1.10
N ILE A 75 -12.15 -7.83 -0.81
CA ILE A 75 -11.23 -8.36 -1.83
C ILE A 75 -11.50 -9.85 -1.99
N GLU A 76 -12.06 -10.23 -3.12
CA GLU A 76 -12.43 -11.62 -3.43
C GLU A 76 -11.61 -12.18 -4.59
N GLN A 77 -11.16 -11.32 -5.49
CA GLN A 77 -10.37 -11.71 -6.65
C GLN A 77 -9.29 -10.67 -6.94
N ARG A 78 -8.31 -11.06 -7.75
CA ARG A 78 -7.16 -10.20 -8.02
C ARG A 78 -7.54 -8.82 -8.60
N ALA A 79 -8.57 -8.76 -9.44
CA ALA A 79 -9.04 -7.50 -10.00
C ALA A 79 -9.54 -6.51 -8.94
N ASP A 80 -10.00 -7.01 -7.79
CA ASP A 80 -10.47 -6.17 -6.69
C ASP A 80 -9.34 -5.38 -6.06
N ILE A 81 -8.11 -5.92 -6.07
CA ILE A 81 -6.93 -5.21 -5.55
C ILE A 81 -6.75 -3.90 -6.31
N ARG A 82 -6.81 -3.96 -7.64
CA ARG A 82 -6.67 -2.77 -8.48
C ARG A 82 -7.77 -1.75 -8.19
N ARG A 83 -9.01 -2.21 -8.06
CA ARG A 83 -10.16 -1.34 -7.75
C ARG A 83 -9.96 -0.66 -6.39
N ALA A 84 -9.52 -1.44 -5.40
CA ALA A 84 -9.29 -0.92 -4.06
C ALA A 84 -8.18 0.15 -4.06
N VAL A 85 -7.10 -0.09 -4.77
CA VAL A 85 -5.99 0.88 -4.88
C VAL A 85 -6.48 2.19 -5.48
N VAL A 86 -7.27 2.11 -6.55
CA VAL A 86 -7.84 3.32 -7.18
C VAL A 86 -8.76 4.07 -6.20
N MET A 87 -9.55 3.35 -5.41
CA MET A 87 -10.42 3.97 -4.40
C MET A 87 -9.63 4.65 -3.28
N LEU A 88 -8.45 4.14 -2.95
CA LEU A 88 -7.60 4.70 -1.89
C LEU A 88 -6.83 5.94 -2.35
N MET A 89 -6.65 6.12 -3.65
CA MET A 89 -5.93 7.26 -4.19
C MET A 89 -6.72 8.55 -3.96
N PRO A 90 -6.06 9.63 -3.52
CA PRO A 90 -6.76 10.89 -3.33
C PRO A 90 -7.22 11.46 -4.67
N ARG A 91 -8.40 12.07 -4.64
CA ARG A 91 -8.93 12.80 -5.79
C ARG A 91 -8.47 14.26 -5.68
N GLY A 92 -7.81 14.72 -6.72
CA GLY A 92 -7.44 16.10 -6.61
C GLY A 92 -6.92 16.67 -7.85
#